data_6303573252626bcdc65ddc09135dd196
#
_entry.id   6303573252626bcdc65ddc09135dd196
#
_cell.length_a   1.000
_cell.length_b   1.000
_cell.length_c   1.000
_cell.angle_alpha   90.00
_cell.angle_beta   90.00
_cell.angle_gamma   90.00
#
_symmetry.space_group_name_H-M   'P 1'
#
loop_
_entity.id
_entity.type
_entity.pdbx_description
1 polymer ?
#
loop_
_entity_poly.entity_id
_entity_poly.type
_entity_poly.pdbx_seq_one_letter_code
_entity_poly.pdbx_strand_id
1 'polypeptide(L)'
;MSDKIIKGWGHELIIESNETYCMKQLCFFAKGHKSSFHFHKNKTETWLIQKGSVSVEMMDMKDATTKTIILKEGDTLHIPPMTPHQVTNLIPETVILEASSKDTPEDNYRIAPGDSQKLGKRPTQFVQEDIKPGDYTRGEKRNIMA
;
A
#
# COMPACT_ATOMS: atom_id res chain seq x y z
N MET A 1 15.69 5.50 -13.54
CA MET A 1 15.27 6.51 -12.55
C MET A 1 13.93 6.15 -11.99
N SER A 2 13.77 6.23 -10.70
CA SER A 2 12.53 5.84 -10.05
C SER A 2 11.61 7.05 -9.87
N ASP A 3 10.30 6.79 -9.94
CA ASP A 3 9.28 7.81 -9.71
C ASP A 3 8.84 7.78 -8.25
N LYS A 4 8.59 8.95 -7.69
CA LYS A 4 8.16 9.07 -6.31
C LYS A 4 6.71 9.54 -6.28
N ILE A 5 5.86 8.79 -5.58
CA ILE A 5 4.44 9.11 -5.44
C ILE A 5 4.14 9.40 -3.98
N ILE A 6 3.68 10.60 -3.69
CA ILE A 6 3.40 11.02 -2.32
C ILE A 6 2.08 10.39 -1.85
N LYS A 7 2.10 9.85 -0.65
CA LYS A 7 0.95 9.23 0.01
C LYS A 7 0.73 9.90 1.38
N GLY A 8 -0.45 9.73 1.93
CA GLY A 8 -0.73 10.24 3.27
C GLY A 8 0.13 9.62 4.35
N TRP A 9 0.63 8.42 4.12
CA TRP A 9 1.46 7.71 5.09
C TRP A 9 2.97 7.81 4.79
N GLY A 10 3.34 8.45 3.70
CA GLY A 10 4.74 8.56 3.30
C GLY A 10 4.85 8.70 1.80
N HIS A 11 5.56 7.77 1.16
CA HIS A 11 5.61 7.77 -0.30
C HIS A 11 5.93 6.39 -0.83
N GLU A 12 5.62 6.20 -2.11
CA GLU A 12 6.07 5.04 -2.88
C GLU A 12 7.20 5.48 -3.78
N LEU A 13 8.20 4.63 -3.90
CA LEU A 13 9.30 4.83 -4.84
C LEU A 13 9.19 3.70 -5.86
N ILE A 14 8.76 4.04 -7.07
CA ILE A 14 8.57 3.04 -8.13
C ILE A 14 9.94 2.73 -8.75
N ILE A 15 10.39 1.49 -8.59
CA ILE A 15 11.67 1.07 -9.14
C ILE A 15 11.48 0.60 -10.58
N GLU A 16 10.45 -0.19 -10.81
CA GLU A 16 10.11 -0.68 -12.13
C GLU A 16 8.63 -1.05 -12.17
N SER A 17 7.94 -0.68 -13.24
CA SER A 17 6.54 -1.08 -13.44
C SER A 17 6.34 -1.31 -14.93
N ASN A 18 5.95 -2.52 -15.28
CA ASN A 18 5.78 -2.90 -16.68
C ASN A 18 4.65 -3.92 -16.82
N GLU A 19 4.50 -4.51 -18.00
CA GLU A 19 3.39 -5.44 -18.26
C GLU A 19 3.51 -6.75 -17.49
N THR A 20 4.68 -7.05 -16.94
CA THR A 20 4.94 -8.32 -16.30
C THR A 20 5.01 -8.20 -14.78
N TYR A 21 5.64 -7.15 -14.27
CA TYR A 21 5.85 -7.03 -12.83
C TYR A 21 5.98 -5.58 -12.41
N CYS A 22 5.89 -5.39 -11.10
CA CYS A 22 6.13 -4.09 -10.49
C CYS A 22 7.02 -4.30 -9.26
N MET A 23 7.99 -3.43 -9.10
CA MET A 23 8.87 -3.40 -7.93
C MET A 23 8.90 -1.99 -7.41
N LYS A 24 8.61 -1.85 -6.10
CA LYS A 24 8.61 -0.51 -5.49
C LYS A 24 8.93 -0.59 -4.01
N GLN A 25 9.29 0.55 -3.44
CA GLN A 25 9.44 0.68 -2.01
C GLN A 25 8.27 1.48 -1.46
N LEU A 26 7.74 1.02 -0.34
CA LEU A 26 6.74 1.74 0.44
C LEU A 26 7.48 2.33 1.64
N CYS A 27 7.55 3.64 1.70
CA CYS A 27 8.32 4.34 2.73
C CYS A 27 7.37 5.06 3.66
N PHE A 28 7.31 4.61 4.91
CA PHE A 28 6.45 5.19 5.93
C PHE A 28 7.26 6.11 6.82
N PHE A 29 6.73 7.29 7.11
CA PHE A 29 7.46 8.26 7.91
C PHE A 29 7.27 8.07 9.39
N ALA A 30 6.03 8.08 9.86
CA ALA A 30 5.75 8.19 11.28
C ALA A 30 4.97 6.99 11.80
N LYS A 31 5.16 6.74 13.08
CA LYS A 31 4.40 5.71 13.78
C LYS A 31 2.90 5.99 13.67
N GLY A 32 2.13 4.94 13.40
CA GLY A 32 0.68 5.02 13.33
C GLY A 32 0.12 5.32 11.95
N HIS A 33 0.94 5.74 11.01
CA HIS A 33 0.47 5.94 9.64
C HIS A 33 0.12 4.61 8.99
N LYS A 34 -0.91 4.60 8.17
CA LYS A 34 -1.39 3.36 7.61
C LYS A 34 -1.96 3.52 6.20
N SER A 35 -1.86 2.44 5.43
CA SER A 35 -2.48 2.34 4.11
C SER A 35 -3.98 2.11 4.27
N SER A 36 -4.71 2.19 3.15
CA SER A 36 -6.12 1.77 3.15
C SER A 36 -6.21 0.27 3.39
N PHE A 37 -7.39 -0.17 3.81
CA PHE A 37 -7.74 -1.58 3.88
C PHE A 37 -8.32 -1.94 2.52
N HIS A 38 -7.58 -2.73 1.73
CA HIS A 38 -7.93 -2.95 0.34
C HIS A 38 -7.45 -4.33 -0.13
N PHE A 39 -7.91 -4.72 -1.30
CA PHE A 39 -7.43 -5.95 -1.94
C PHE A 39 -7.32 -5.74 -3.44
N HIS A 40 -6.61 -6.66 -4.07
CA HIS A 40 -6.46 -6.73 -5.51
C HIS A 40 -7.04 -8.04 -6.01
N LYS A 41 -7.73 -8.02 -7.13
CA LYS A 41 -8.31 -9.25 -7.68
C LYS A 41 -7.27 -10.05 -8.44
N ASN A 42 -6.36 -9.38 -9.10
CA ASN A 42 -5.40 -10.06 -9.99
C ASN A 42 -3.97 -9.99 -9.49
N LYS A 43 -3.61 -8.91 -8.81
CA LYS A 43 -2.24 -8.71 -8.38
C LYS A 43 -1.88 -9.62 -7.23
N THR A 44 -0.75 -10.30 -7.36
CA THR A 44 -0.11 -11.02 -6.27
C THR A 44 1.14 -10.25 -5.89
N GLU A 45 1.45 -10.17 -4.60
CA GLU A 45 2.58 -9.38 -4.13
C GLU A 45 3.30 -10.06 -2.99
N THR A 46 4.58 -9.75 -2.88
CA THR A 46 5.41 -10.20 -1.77
C THR A 46 6.16 -9.01 -1.23
N TRP A 47 6.15 -8.86 0.09
CA TRP A 47 6.83 -7.78 0.79
C TRP A 47 8.05 -8.31 1.52
N LEU A 48 9.11 -7.49 1.53
CA LEU A 48 10.26 -7.68 2.39
C LEU A 48 10.40 -6.42 3.24
N ILE A 49 10.46 -6.58 4.55
CA ILE A 49 10.69 -5.44 5.43
C ILE A 49 12.19 -5.15 5.40
N GLN A 50 12.56 -4.09 4.69
CA GLN A 50 13.96 -3.72 4.58
C GLN A 50 14.43 -2.95 5.79
N LYS A 51 13.53 -2.23 6.47
CA LYS A 51 13.86 -1.43 7.63
C LYS A 51 12.57 -1.18 8.40
N GLY A 52 12.63 -1.21 9.71
CA GLY A 52 11.52 -0.81 10.54
C GLY A 52 10.62 -1.96 10.95
N SER A 53 9.36 -1.63 11.22
CA SER A 53 8.40 -2.61 11.71
C SER A 53 6.97 -2.16 11.40
N VAL A 54 6.14 -3.12 11.04
CA VAL A 54 4.72 -2.84 10.72
C VAL A 54 3.82 -3.91 11.33
N SER A 55 2.57 -3.56 11.52
CA SER A 55 1.52 -4.55 11.73
C SER A 55 0.69 -4.63 10.45
N VAL A 56 0.28 -5.84 10.09
CA VAL A 56 -0.53 -6.05 8.90
C VAL A 56 -1.79 -6.79 9.32
N GLU A 57 -2.93 -6.17 9.07
CA GLU A 57 -4.21 -6.82 9.25
C GLU A 57 -4.60 -7.47 7.93
N MET A 58 -4.98 -8.74 7.97
CA MET A 58 -5.37 -9.48 6.77
C MET A 58 -6.72 -10.15 7.01
N MET A 59 -7.54 -10.24 5.98
CA MET A 59 -8.86 -10.81 6.07
C MET A 59 -8.99 -11.99 5.13
N ASP A 60 -9.63 -13.07 5.64
CA ASP A 60 -10.07 -14.18 4.80
C ASP A 60 -11.44 -13.80 4.24
N MET A 61 -11.54 -13.71 2.92
CA MET A 61 -12.80 -13.27 2.30
C MET A 61 -13.91 -14.31 2.38
N LYS A 62 -13.58 -15.55 2.70
CA LYS A 62 -14.62 -16.59 2.80
C LYS A 62 -15.54 -16.37 3.99
N ASP A 63 -14.98 -15.91 5.11
CA ASP A 63 -15.75 -15.78 6.35
C ASP A 63 -15.54 -14.42 7.01
N ALA A 64 -14.79 -13.53 6.38
CA ALA A 64 -14.50 -12.19 6.88
C ALA A 64 -13.74 -12.16 8.20
N THR A 65 -13.11 -13.29 8.58
CA THR A 65 -12.26 -13.26 9.77
C THR A 65 -10.95 -12.53 9.46
N THR A 66 -10.42 -11.85 10.45
CA THR A 66 -9.18 -11.10 10.29
C THR A 66 -8.12 -11.64 11.25
N LYS A 67 -6.88 -11.42 10.87
CA LYS A 67 -5.74 -11.67 11.76
C LYS A 67 -4.76 -10.53 11.59
N THR A 68 -3.98 -10.28 12.63
CA THR A 68 -2.95 -9.24 12.61
C THR A 68 -1.60 -9.91 12.85
N ILE A 69 -0.64 -9.57 12.01
CA ILE A 69 0.73 -10.06 12.18
C ILE A 69 1.67 -8.87 12.30
N ILE A 70 2.74 -9.06 13.05
CA ILE A 70 3.79 -8.06 13.23
C ILE A 70 4.99 -8.52 12.40
N LEU A 71 5.48 -7.62 11.56
CA LEU A 71 6.65 -7.87 10.74
C LEU A 71 7.74 -6.88 11.09
N LYS A 72 8.98 -7.36 11.10
CA LYS A 72 10.13 -6.52 11.37
C LYS A 72 11.21 -6.78 10.33
N GLU A 73 12.27 -6.03 10.43
CA GLU A 73 13.36 -6.07 9.45
C GLU A 73 13.77 -7.51 9.14
N GLY A 74 13.82 -7.84 7.85
CA GLY A 74 14.16 -9.17 7.36
C GLY A 74 12.97 -10.09 7.15
N ASP A 75 11.80 -9.76 7.69
CA ASP A 75 10.62 -10.61 7.51
C ASP A 75 10.03 -10.41 6.12
N THR A 76 9.38 -11.46 5.61
CA THR A 76 8.68 -11.41 4.34
C THR A 76 7.22 -11.81 4.53
N LEU A 77 6.38 -11.33 3.62
CA LEU A 77 4.96 -11.66 3.62
C LEU A 77 4.48 -11.77 2.19
N HIS A 78 3.84 -12.88 1.88
CA HIS A 78 3.18 -13.07 0.58
C HIS A 78 1.71 -12.74 0.72
N ILE A 79 1.20 -11.90 -0.18
CA ILE A 79 -0.21 -11.50 -0.21
C ILE A 79 -0.78 -11.95 -1.55
N PRO A 80 -1.56 -13.05 -1.56
CA PRO A 80 -2.18 -13.52 -2.81
C PRO A 80 -3.32 -12.62 -3.23
N PRO A 81 -3.79 -12.76 -4.48
CA PRO A 81 -4.98 -12.04 -4.91
C PRO A 81 -6.17 -12.31 -3.98
N MET A 82 -7.11 -11.39 -3.95
CA MET A 82 -8.35 -11.50 -3.17
C MET A 82 -8.11 -11.58 -1.67
N THR A 83 -7.03 -10.96 -1.18
CA THR A 83 -6.71 -10.97 0.25
C THR A 83 -6.67 -9.52 0.75
N PRO A 84 -7.74 -9.05 1.39
CA PRO A 84 -7.74 -7.69 1.94
C PRO A 84 -6.68 -7.53 3.01
N HIS A 85 -6.01 -6.40 2.98
CA HIS A 85 -4.94 -6.13 3.93
C HIS A 85 -4.78 -4.64 4.18
N GLN A 86 -4.26 -4.31 5.36
CA GLN A 86 -3.92 -2.95 5.73
C GLN A 86 -2.63 -2.99 6.54
N VAL A 87 -1.69 -2.13 6.18
CA VAL A 87 -0.43 -2.04 6.90
C VAL A 87 -0.43 -0.77 7.75
N THR A 88 0.01 -0.91 9.00
CA THR A 88 0.18 0.20 9.93
C THR A 88 1.64 0.24 10.36
N ASN A 89 2.23 1.41 10.25
CA ASN A 89 3.61 1.62 10.62
C ASN A 89 3.76 1.67 12.14
N LEU A 90 4.72 0.93 12.70
CA LEU A 90 4.90 0.84 14.14
C LEU A 90 6.03 1.71 14.66
N ILE A 91 7.01 2.03 13.80
CA ILE A 91 8.15 2.87 14.22
C ILE A 91 8.49 3.81 13.07
N PRO A 92 9.15 4.95 13.35
CA PRO A 92 9.50 5.90 12.29
C PRO A 92 10.40 5.27 11.23
N GLU A 93 10.19 5.70 9.99
CA GLU A 93 11.07 5.37 8.86
C GLU A 93 11.11 3.89 8.52
N THR A 94 9.97 3.30 8.34
CA THR A 94 9.88 1.93 7.85
C THR A 94 9.92 1.91 6.32
N VAL A 95 10.64 0.93 5.77
CA VAL A 95 10.73 0.72 4.34
C VAL A 95 10.35 -0.72 4.02
N ILE A 96 9.36 -0.88 3.16
CA ILE A 96 8.92 -2.18 2.65
C ILE A 96 9.28 -2.24 1.17
N LEU A 97 10.00 -3.30 0.78
CA LEU A 97 10.21 -3.59 -0.64
C LEU A 97 9.07 -4.48 -1.10
N GLU A 98 8.34 -4.03 -2.11
CA GLU A 98 7.24 -4.79 -2.68
C GLU A 98 7.61 -5.27 -4.08
N ALA A 99 7.51 -6.57 -4.31
CA ALA A 99 7.59 -7.16 -5.63
C ALA A 99 6.20 -7.72 -5.95
N SER A 100 5.69 -7.41 -7.13
CA SER A 100 4.34 -7.88 -7.48
C SER A 100 4.25 -8.21 -8.96
N SER A 101 3.16 -8.86 -9.33
CA SER A 101 2.78 -8.94 -10.73
C SER A 101 2.38 -7.54 -11.21
N LYS A 102 1.97 -7.42 -12.45
CA LYS A 102 1.61 -6.14 -13.04
C LYS A 102 0.71 -5.33 -12.10
N ASP A 103 1.07 -4.08 -11.87
CA ASP A 103 0.31 -3.17 -11.02
C ASP A 103 -0.62 -2.36 -11.92
N THR A 104 -1.92 -2.50 -11.68
CA THR A 104 -2.95 -1.82 -12.46
C THR A 104 -3.80 -1.01 -11.49
N PRO A 105 -3.88 0.33 -11.66
CA PRO A 105 -4.66 1.16 -10.71
C PRO A 105 -6.10 0.71 -10.55
N GLU A 106 -6.72 0.19 -11.62
CA GLU A 106 -8.10 -0.27 -11.55
C GLU A 106 -8.26 -1.52 -10.71
N ASP A 107 -7.20 -2.28 -10.51
CA ASP A 107 -7.23 -3.49 -9.70
C ASP A 107 -6.96 -3.17 -8.24
N ASN A 108 -7.75 -2.26 -7.69
CA ASN A 108 -7.61 -1.83 -6.30
C ASN A 108 -9.01 -1.60 -5.74
N TYR A 109 -9.40 -2.44 -4.78
CA TYR A 109 -10.75 -2.44 -4.21
C TYR A 109 -10.65 -2.07 -2.74
N ARG A 110 -11.11 -0.87 -2.40
CA ARG A 110 -10.93 -0.29 -1.08
C ARG A 110 -12.11 -0.62 -0.18
N ILE A 111 -11.81 -1.15 1.01
CA ILE A 111 -12.83 -1.50 1.99
C ILE A 111 -12.94 -0.40 3.04
N ALA A 112 -11.80 0.13 3.49
CA ALA A 112 -11.79 1.19 4.47
C ALA A 112 -10.64 2.15 4.17
N PRO A 113 -10.79 3.44 4.55
CA PRO A 113 -9.76 4.42 4.24
C PRO A 113 -8.50 4.23 5.09
N GLY A 114 -7.38 4.63 4.51
CA GLY A 114 -6.13 4.84 5.21
C GLY A 114 -5.81 6.33 5.20
N ASP A 115 -4.56 6.66 5.49
CA ASP A 115 -4.17 8.06 5.61
C ASP A 115 -4.28 8.83 4.30
N SER A 116 -4.03 8.17 3.16
CA SER A 116 -4.17 8.85 1.89
C SER A 116 -5.59 9.30 1.63
N GLN A 117 -6.57 8.49 2.02
CA GLN A 117 -7.98 8.81 1.80
C GLN A 117 -8.49 9.81 2.83
N LYS A 118 -8.02 9.73 4.05
CA LYS A 118 -8.40 10.68 5.10
C LYS A 118 -7.92 12.09 4.77
N LEU A 119 -6.84 12.19 4.03
CA LEU A 119 -6.27 13.46 3.65
C LEU A 119 -6.79 13.96 2.31
N GLY A 120 -7.95 13.46 1.89
CA GLY A 120 -8.54 13.86 0.62
C GLY A 120 -8.78 15.34 0.49
N LYS A 121 -8.89 16.05 1.62
CA LYS A 121 -9.09 17.50 1.61
C LYS A 121 -7.81 18.28 1.75
N ARG A 122 -6.71 17.61 1.96
CA ARG A 122 -5.48 18.33 2.15
C ARG A 122 -5.07 19.04 0.88
N PRO A 123 -4.13 19.93 1.02
CA PRO A 123 -3.65 20.64 -0.14
C PRO A 123 -3.16 19.70 -1.22
N THR A 124 -3.24 20.16 -2.41
CA THR A 124 -2.99 19.37 -3.58
C THR A 124 -1.53 19.20 -3.92
N GLN A 125 -0.67 19.41 -3.00
CA GLN A 125 0.73 19.13 -3.29
C GLN A 125 0.89 17.69 -3.72
N PHE A 126 -0.13 17.00 -3.58
CA PHE A 126 -0.11 15.71 -4.16
C PHE A 126 -0.67 15.75 -5.55
N VAL A 127 -1.36 15.35 -5.65
CA VAL A 127 -1.93 14.82 -6.42
C VAL A 127 -2.55 14.24 -6.82
N GLN A 128 -2.89 14.11 -6.89
CA GLN A 128 -3.31 13.46 -7.08
C GLN A 128 -4.16 13.07 -7.10
N GLU A 129 -4.55 13.22 -7.31
CA GLU A 129 -5.02 12.83 -7.09
C GLU A 129 -5.78 12.35 -6.80
N ASP A 130 -6.20 12.27 -6.68
CA ASP A 130 -6.54 11.86 -6.04
C ASP A 130 -7.20 11.10 -5.94
N ILE A 131 -7.55 10.73 -6.04
CA ILE A 131 -7.83 10.00 -5.63
C ILE A 131 -8.90 9.51 -5.83
N LYS A 132 -9.38 9.23 -6.48
CA LYS A 132 -10.20 8.70 -6.71
C LYS A 132 -10.70 7.69 -6.67
N PRO A 133 -11.55 7.47 -6.90
CA PRO A 133 -11.91 6.31 -6.49
C PRO A 133 -11.31 5.36 -7.07
N GLY A 134 -11.07 5.03 -6.93
CA GLY A 134 -10.41 4.27 -7.15
C GLY A 134 -9.58 4.31 -6.68
N ASP A 135 -9.75 5.11 -6.53
CA ASP A 135 -8.84 5.42 -6.05
C ASP A 135 -8.61 5.65 -5.45
N TYR A 136 -8.48 5.95 -5.43
CA TYR A 136 -7.86 6.17 -4.80
C TYR A 136 -7.55 5.96 -4.79
N THR A 137 -7.48 6.01 -5.45
CA THR A 137 -6.76 5.87 -5.36
C THR A 137 -6.30 5.88 -5.64
N ARG A 138 -6.23 6.05 -6.19
CA ARG A 138 -5.44 6.12 -6.37
C ARG A 138 -4.97 6.51 -6.21
N GLY A 139 -5.30 6.93 -6.71
CA GLY A 139 -4.49 7.10 -6.50
C GLY A 139 -4.40 7.56 -6.45
N GLU A 140 -4.46 7.69 -6.84
CA GLU A 140 -4.02 7.95 -6.72
C GLU A 140 -3.63 8.08 -6.82
N LYS A 141 -3.84 8.16 -7.31
CA LYS A 141 -3.31 8.19 -7.45
C LYS A 141 -2.89 8.20 -7.12
N ARG A 142 -3.17 8.39 -7.63
CA ARG A 142 -2.73 8.30 -7.43
C ARG A 142 -2.60 8.28 -6.69
N ASN A 143 -3.00 8.37 -6.72
CA ASN A 143 -2.81 8.21 -6.05
C ASN A 143 -3.07 8.05 -5.42
N ILE A 144 -3.14 7.66 -5.37
CA ILE A 144 -3.23 7.38 -4.67
C ILE A 144 -3.49 6.62 -4.30
N MET A 145 -3.05 6.03 -4.40
CA MET A 145 -3.49 5.14 -3.85
C MET A 145 -3.02 4.02 -3.09
N ALA A 146 -2.97 3.18 -2.58
CA ALA A 146 -2.78 1.95 -1.94
C ALA A 146 -2.72 2.01 -0.50
#